data_31d20cea84b35d4fe9eaa11d257c4153
#
_entry.id   31d20cea84b35d4fe9eaa11d257c4153
#
_cell.length_a   1.000
_cell.length_b   1.000
_cell.length_c   1.000
_cell.angle_alpha   90.00
_cell.angle_beta   90.00
_cell.angle_gamma   90.00
#
_symmetry.space_group_name_H-M   'P 1'
#
loop_
_entity.id
_entity.type
_entity.pdbx_description
1 polymer ?
#
loop_
_entity_poly.entity_id
_entity_poly.type
_entity_poly.pdbx_seq_one_letter_code
_entity_poly.pdbx_strand_id
1 'polypeptide(L)'
;MEKVFITHSGNPRLILLFLGWGMDSTPFASLHKPGYDLLALSDYSSDSPEAFADLIPLLDGYREVVVVAWSFGVRIATSFLALYRDSCLITKAIAVNGTTAHIHDSQGIPGGIFSGTLANLSEASVRKFRRRMFSSAGAFQAFIDSAPQRSFASLESELQAFGSLRPLDPDCYALLWDLALISAEDRIFPAANQAEAWRSVPSVVLPSAPHFPDFAAIFDRHIINKQLVAARFASASATYAKHADVQTDVARKLWDLTANRLSARGLSPSRILEVGVGSGTLTSLYAPAMAGCHIDLWDIAPVSPSCALPAGASFHTCDAEVAVTSLPAGSVNLLLSASTIQWFHSPSRFVSALGRVLAPGGIAALAFYGPGTFSEIEAATGRSLSYPSPDVMVRAAERSGLTVTDCLSESLRMDFPDVRAALKHLKYTGVNALSDDDAAARSAAIKLMRSFPVQPDGSTALTYNPVYLILANDII
;
A
#
# COMPACT_ATOMS: atom_id res chain seq x y z
N MET A 1 -19.03 12.36 -16.21
CA MET A 1 -18.38 12.04 -14.92
C MET A 1 -18.27 13.33 -14.12
N GLU A 2 -18.84 13.34 -12.91
CA GLU A 2 -18.74 14.46 -11.97
C GLU A 2 -17.44 14.38 -11.18
N LYS A 3 -16.83 15.54 -10.85
CA LYS A 3 -15.58 15.67 -10.13
C LYS A 3 -15.75 16.68 -9.00
N VAL A 4 -15.64 16.23 -7.74
CA VAL A 4 -15.85 17.08 -6.57
C VAL A 4 -14.70 16.90 -5.57
N PHE A 5 -14.01 17.98 -5.25
CA PHE A 5 -13.05 17.97 -4.16
C PHE A 5 -13.79 17.89 -2.81
N ILE A 6 -13.57 16.81 -2.08
CA ILE A 6 -14.02 16.67 -0.69
C ILE A 6 -13.10 17.49 0.22
N THR A 7 -11.80 17.41 -0.02
CA THR A 7 -10.78 18.30 0.60
C THR A 7 -9.83 18.81 -0.47
N HIS A 8 -9.54 20.13 -0.45
CA HIS A 8 -8.61 20.77 -1.36
C HIS A 8 -7.85 21.86 -0.60
N SER A 9 -6.76 21.44 0.04
CA SER A 9 -5.93 22.31 0.89
C SER A 9 -4.57 22.66 0.26
N GLY A 10 -4.38 22.31 -1.02
CA GLY A 10 -3.12 22.54 -1.75
C GLY A 10 -2.02 21.54 -1.32
N ASN A 11 -2.40 20.35 -0.88
CA ASN A 11 -1.42 19.31 -0.60
C ASN A 11 -0.75 18.83 -1.91
N PRO A 12 0.53 18.43 -1.88
CA PRO A 12 1.22 17.91 -3.06
C PRO A 12 0.82 16.47 -3.40
N ARG A 13 -0.13 15.87 -2.67
CA ARG A 13 -0.60 14.48 -2.81
C ARG A 13 -2.11 14.44 -2.90
N LEU A 14 -2.61 13.53 -3.73
CA LEU A 14 -4.03 13.37 -4.01
C LEU A 14 -4.47 11.94 -3.77
N ILE A 15 -5.63 11.77 -3.13
CA ILE A 15 -6.43 10.56 -3.22
C ILE A 15 -7.51 10.79 -4.27
N LEU A 16 -7.48 9.99 -5.33
CA LEU A 16 -8.49 9.98 -6.39
C LEU A 16 -9.47 8.85 -6.09
N LEU A 17 -10.68 9.22 -5.66
CA LEU A 17 -11.70 8.27 -5.18
C LEU A 17 -12.79 8.06 -6.24
N PHE A 18 -12.79 6.90 -6.90
CA PHE A 18 -13.85 6.48 -7.82
C PHE A 18 -14.98 5.84 -7.03
N LEU A 19 -16.13 6.50 -7.00
CA LEU A 19 -17.30 6.08 -6.23
C LEU A 19 -18.09 4.97 -6.94
N GLY A 20 -18.92 4.25 -6.18
CA GLY A 20 -19.82 3.25 -6.72
C GLY A 20 -21.06 3.86 -7.37
N TRP A 21 -21.85 3.02 -8.06
CA TRP A 21 -23.10 3.41 -8.68
C TRP A 21 -24.03 4.14 -7.73
N GLY A 22 -24.61 5.22 -8.22
CA GLY A 22 -25.63 5.99 -7.52
C GLY A 22 -25.11 6.82 -6.35
N MET A 23 -23.80 7.00 -6.24
CA MET A 23 -23.16 7.85 -5.25
C MET A 23 -22.82 9.23 -5.83
N ASP A 24 -22.66 10.20 -4.93
CA ASP A 24 -21.97 11.47 -5.09
C ASP A 24 -21.06 11.72 -3.88
N SER A 25 -20.48 12.90 -3.78
CA SER A 25 -19.55 13.24 -2.69
C SER A 25 -20.23 13.41 -1.31
N THR A 26 -21.56 13.51 -1.24
CA THR A 26 -22.29 13.86 0.00
C THR A 26 -22.04 12.86 1.15
N PRO A 27 -22.11 11.53 0.96
CA PRO A 27 -21.82 10.58 2.04
C PRO A 27 -20.37 10.59 2.51
N PHE A 28 -19.48 11.20 1.76
CA PHE A 28 -18.03 11.23 1.99
C PHE A 28 -17.53 12.61 2.46
N ALA A 29 -18.45 13.58 2.73
CA ALA A 29 -18.10 14.97 3.04
C ALA A 29 -17.18 15.13 4.27
N SER A 30 -17.22 14.19 5.22
CA SER A 30 -16.34 14.18 6.38
C SER A 30 -15.06 13.38 6.18
N LEU A 31 -14.90 12.72 5.02
CA LEU A 31 -13.74 11.89 4.76
C LEU A 31 -12.51 12.76 4.48
N HIS A 32 -11.45 12.49 5.16
CA HIS A 32 -10.18 13.18 4.97
C HIS A 32 -8.99 12.25 5.26
N LYS A 33 -7.83 12.60 4.71
CA LYS A 33 -6.55 11.99 5.06
C LYS A 33 -5.52 13.11 5.22
N PRO A 34 -4.92 13.30 6.40
CA PRO A 34 -3.91 14.32 6.60
C PRO A 34 -2.78 14.24 5.56
N GLY A 35 -2.44 15.39 4.98
CA GLY A 35 -1.40 15.50 3.97
C GLY A 35 -1.82 15.09 2.56
N TYR A 36 -3.10 14.82 2.31
CA TYR A 36 -3.69 14.54 1.00
C TYR A 36 -4.87 15.47 0.72
N ASP A 37 -4.98 15.91 -0.53
CA ASP A 37 -6.26 16.36 -1.08
C ASP A 37 -7.09 15.14 -1.48
N LEU A 38 -8.39 15.27 -1.52
CA LEU A 38 -9.32 14.17 -1.86
C LEU A 38 -10.29 14.62 -2.94
N LEU A 39 -10.21 13.99 -4.12
CA LEU A 39 -11.09 14.23 -5.26
C LEU A 39 -11.99 13.01 -5.49
N ALA A 40 -13.29 13.18 -5.35
CA ALA A 40 -14.28 12.15 -5.63
C ALA A 40 -14.78 12.24 -7.07
N LEU A 41 -14.92 11.08 -7.71
CA LEU A 41 -15.46 10.91 -9.06
C LEU A 41 -16.74 10.08 -9.00
N SER A 42 -17.77 10.53 -9.68
CA SER A 42 -19.09 9.90 -9.73
C SER A 42 -19.80 10.17 -11.04
N ASP A 43 -20.99 9.60 -11.22
CA ASP A 43 -21.86 9.81 -12.38
C ASP A 43 -21.17 9.46 -13.72
N TYR A 44 -20.90 8.19 -13.88
CA TYR A 44 -20.19 7.68 -15.05
C TYR A 44 -21.12 7.38 -16.22
N SER A 45 -20.86 7.99 -17.38
CA SER A 45 -21.54 7.70 -18.64
C SER A 45 -20.68 6.92 -19.62
N SER A 46 -19.37 6.94 -19.47
CA SER A 46 -18.39 6.30 -20.34
C SER A 46 -17.09 6.04 -19.59
N ASP A 47 -16.29 5.12 -20.12
CA ASP A 47 -14.92 4.82 -19.68
C ASP A 47 -13.89 5.06 -20.81
N SER A 48 -14.27 5.79 -21.84
CA SER A 48 -13.38 6.14 -22.96
C SER A 48 -12.31 7.16 -22.53
N PRO A 49 -11.19 7.28 -23.28
CA PRO A 49 -10.14 8.26 -22.97
C PRO A 49 -10.67 9.71 -22.84
N GLU A 50 -11.66 10.07 -23.66
CA GLU A 50 -12.28 11.39 -23.64
C GLU A 50 -13.02 11.67 -22.32
N ALA A 51 -13.57 10.63 -21.67
CA ALA A 51 -14.23 10.75 -20.38
C ALA A 51 -13.27 11.18 -19.25
N PHE A 52 -11.97 10.95 -19.43
CA PHE A 52 -10.91 11.31 -18.48
C PHE A 52 -10.14 12.57 -18.88
N ALA A 53 -10.35 13.13 -20.06
CA ALA A 53 -9.56 14.22 -20.61
C ALA A 53 -9.48 15.44 -19.65
N ASP A 54 -10.60 15.82 -19.04
CA ASP A 54 -10.65 16.94 -18.08
C ASP A 54 -10.07 16.59 -16.70
N LEU A 55 -9.81 15.30 -16.41
CA LEU A 55 -9.22 14.88 -15.15
C LEU A 55 -7.71 15.06 -15.16
N ILE A 56 -7.05 14.82 -16.30
CA ILE A 56 -5.60 14.82 -16.40
C ILE A 56 -4.98 16.14 -15.98
N PRO A 57 -5.47 17.33 -16.44
CA PRO A 57 -4.93 18.62 -15.99
C PRO A 57 -5.05 18.85 -14.48
N LEU A 58 -6.03 18.23 -13.81
CA LEU A 58 -6.18 18.33 -12.35
C LEU A 58 -5.11 17.53 -11.61
N LEU A 59 -4.49 16.54 -12.27
CA LEU A 59 -3.45 15.68 -11.67
C LEU A 59 -2.05 16.27 -11.83
N ASP A 60 -1.81 17.16 -12.79
CA ASP A 60 -0.48 17.68 -13.14
C ASP A 60 0.21 18.45 -11.98
N GLY A 61 -0.56 18.96 -11.03
CA GLY A 61 -0.02 19.67 -9.85
C GLY A 61 0.42 18.75 -8.71
N TYR A 62 0.06 17.47 -8.75
CA TYR A 62 0.33 16.53 -7.67
C TYR A 62 1.60 15.71 -7.91
N ARG A 63 2.39 15.50 -6.84
CA ARG A 63 3.61 14.70 -6.86
C ARG A 63 3.34 13.22 -6.59
N GLU A 64 2.16 12.91 -6.10
CA GLU A 64 1.73 11.56 -5.76
C GLU A 64 0.21 11.48 -5.91
N VAL A 65 -0.27 10.42 -6.56
CA VAL A 65 -1.69 10.11 -6.69
C VAL A 65 -1.93 8.69 -6.19
N VAL A 66 -2.82 8.55 -5.22
CA VAL A 66 -3.35 7.25 -4.78
C VAL A 66 -4.75 7.08 -5.35
N VAL A 67 -4.97 6.05 -6.13
CA VAL A 67 -6.29 5.71 -6.66
C VAL A 67 -6.98 4.76 -5.67
N VAL A 68 -8.16 5.14 -5.22
CA VAL A 68 -9.07 4.26 -4.47
C VAL A 68 -10.35 4.15 -5.25
N ALA A 69 -10.80 2.95 -5.54
CA ALA A 69 -12.05 2.76 -6.26
C ALA A 69 -12.95 1.77 -5.54
N TRP A 70 -14.23 2.07 -5.48
CA TRP A 70 -15.22 1.28 -4.77
C TRP A 70 -16.34 0.81 -5.69
N SER A 71 -16.73 -0.46 -5.52
CA SER A 71 -17.88 -1.04 -6.22
C SER A 71 -17.75 -0.92 -7.74
N PHE A 72 -18.73 -0.42 -8.47
CA PHE A 72 -18.64 -0.18 -9.91
C PHE A 72 -17.56 0.84 -10.31
N GLY A 73 -17.16 1.72 -9.40
CA GLY A 73 -16.04 2.62 -9.62
C GLY A 73 -14.73 1.89 -9.94
N VAL A 74 -14.56 0.64 -9.46
CA VAL A 74 -13.41 -0.21 -9.79
C VAL A 74 -13.32 -0.46 -11.30
N ARG A 75 -14.45 -0.71 -11.96
CA ARG A 75 -14.47 -0.93 -13.42
C ARG A 75 -14.01 0.32 -14.19
N ILE A 76 -14.49 1.50 -13.78
CA ILE A 76 -14.10 2.77 -14.42
C ILE A 76 -12.65 3.10 -14.14
N ALA A 77 -12.23 2.98 -12.88
CA ALA A 77 -10.84 3.21 -12.48
C ALA A 77 -9.86 2.27 -13.19
N THR A 78 -10.29 1.04 -13.51
CA THR A 78 -9.45 0.10 -14.29
C THR A 78 -9.16 0.65 -15.69
N SER A 79 -10.13 1.22 -16.39
CA SER A 79 -9.92 1.87 -17.70
C SER A 79 -9.01 3.09 -17.57
N PHE A 80 -9.20 3.90 -16.51
CA PHE A 80 -8.31 5.01 -16.21
C PHE A 80 -6.87 4.55 -15.96
N LEU A 81 -6.66 3.54 -15.13
CA LEU A 81 -5.34 2.97 -14.84
C LEU A 81 -4.67 2.39 -16.08
N ALA A 82 -5.43 1.71 -16.96
CA ALA A 82 -4.91 1.16 -18.20
C ALA A 82 -4.35 2.24 -19.14
N LEU A 83 -4.89 3.46 -19.09
CA LEU A 83 -4.47 4.57 -19.94
C LEU A 83 -3.37 5.42 -19.30
N TYR A 84 -3.40 5.62 -17.98
CA TYR A 84 -2.65 6.70 -17.33
C TYR A 84 -1.76 6.26 -16.17
N ARG A 85 -1.71 4.96 -15.83
CA ARG A 85 -0.92 4.53 -14.66
C ARG A 85 0.56 4.86 -14.77
N ASP A 86 1.11 4.80 -15.97
CA ASP A 86 2.54 5.06 -16.21
C ASP A 86 2.83 6.52 -16.54
N SER A 87 1.83 7.30 -16.94
CA SER A 87 1.99 8.73 -17.29
C SER A 87 1.67 9.68 -16.13
N CYS A 88 0.83 9.27 -15.20
CA CYS A 88 0.56 10.00 -13.96
C CYS A 88 1.36 9.37 -12.81
N LEU A 89 1.75 10.17 -11.79
CA LEU A 89 2.46 9.68 -10.61
C LEU A 89 1.53 8.88 -9.68
N ILE A 90 0.91 7.82 -10.23
CA ILE A 90 0.03 6.92 -9.48
C ILE A 90 0.90 5.93 -8.70
N THR A 91 1.07 6.19 -7.41
CA THR A 91 1.92 5.38 -6.53
C THR A 91 1.20 4.17 -5.96
N LYS A 92 -0.13 4.22 -5.84
CA LYS A 92 -0.95 3.10 -5.34
C LYS A 92 -2.33 3.07 -5.97
N ALA A 93 -2.86 1.87 -6.21
CA ALA A 93 -4.24 1.64 -6.62
C ALA A 93 -4.89 0.58 -5.72
N ILE A 94 -6.00 0.95 -5.07
CA ILE A 94 -6.74 0.11 -4.12
C ILE A 94 -8.14 -0.11 -4.65
N ALA A 95 -8.51 -1.37 -4.91
CA ALA A 95 -9.86 -1.77 -5.23
C ALA A 95 -10.62 -2.14 -3.93
N VAL A 96 -11.83 -1.64 -3.76
CA VAL A 96 -12.66 -1.88 -2.59
C VAL A 96 -14.02 -2.41 -3.04
N ASN A 97 -14.36 -3.63 -2.66
CA ASN A 97 -15.68 -4.22 -2.87
C ASN A 97 -16.19 -4.11 -4.31
N GLY A 98 -15.33 -4.37 -5.27
CA GLY A 98 -15.62 -4.35 -6.70
C GLY A 98 -14.56 -5.11 -7.47
N THR A 99 -14.79 -5.34 -8.77
CA THR A 99 -13.87 -6.08 -9.63
C THR A 99 -13.76 -5.43 -11.02
N THR A 100 -12.72 -5.79 -11.76
CA THR A 100 -12.56 -5.38 -13.17
C THR A 100 -13.66 -5.98 -14.05
N ALA A 101 -14.07 -7.22 -13.77
CA ALA A 101 -15.20 -7.90 -14.40
C ALA A 101 -16.51 -7.62 -13.66
N HIS A 102 -16.94 -6.36 -13.61
CA HIS A 102 -18.02 -5.85 -12.77
C HIS A 102 -19.36 -6.60 -12.90
N ILE A 103 -19.71 -7.10 -14.10
CA ILE A 103 -20.87 -7.96 -14.37
C ILE A 103 -20.33 -9.28 -14.91
N HIS A 104 -20.24 -10.29 -14.04
CA HIS A 104 -19.75 -11.61 -14.39
C HIS A 104 -20.17 -12.64 -13.33
N ASP A 105 -20.64 -13.81 -13.75
CA ASP A 105 -21.26 -14.79 -12.85
C ASP A 105 -20.32 -15.32 -11.76
N SER A 106 -19.02 -15.43 -12.02
CA SER A 106 -18.03 -15.95 -11.07
C SER A 106 -16.96 -14.92 -10.63
N GLN A 107 -16.91 -13.72 -11.21
CA GLN A 107 -15.87 -12.72 -10.92
C GLN A 107 -16.42 -11.31 -10.66
N GLY A 108 -17.73 -11.13 -10.66
CA GLY A 108 -18.40 -9.85 -10.47
C GLY A 108 -19.79 -10.04 -9.90
N ILE A 109 -20.68 -9.10 -10.19
CA ILE A 109 -22.11 -9.27 -9.94
C ILE A 109 -22.66 -10.21 -11.00
N PRO A 110 -23.39 -11.30 -10.63
CA PRO A 110 -23.98 -12.21 -11.59
C PRO A 110 -24.91 -11.49 -12.57
N GLY A 111 -24.80 -11.82 -13.86
CA GLY A 111 -25.52 -11.13 -14.94
C GLY A 111 -27.04 -11.11 -14.73
N GLY A 112 -27.62 -12.20 -14.25
CA GLY A 112 -29.04 -12.28 -13.91
C GLY A 112 -29.48 -11.34 -12.77
N ILE A 113 -28.61 -11.12 -11.77
CA ILE A 113 -28.86 -10.19 -10.66
C ILE A 113 -28.82 -8.74 -11.17
N PHE A 114 -27.82 -8.41 -12.01
CA PHE A 114 -27.69 -7.09 -12.61
C PHE A 114 -28.89 -6.75 -13.50
N SER A 115 -29.23 -7.64 -14.44
CA SER A 115 -30.37 -7.47 -15.36
C SER A 115 -31.69 -7.35 -14.62
N GLY A 116 -31.90 -8.15 -13.58
CA GLY A 116 -33.09 -8.06 -12.72
C GLY A 116 -33.16 -6.73 -11.95
N THR A 117 -32.03 -6.18 -11.52
CA THR A 117 -31.95 -4.88 -10.87
C THR A 117 -32.31 -3.76 -11.84
N LEU A 118 -31.75 -3.77 -13.05
CA LEU A 118 -32.01 -2.78 -14.08
C LEU A 118 -33.48 -2.81 -14.54
N ALA A 119 -34.05 -3.99 -14.79
CA ALA A 119 -35.41 -4.15 -15.26
C ALA A 119 -36.47 -3.73 -14.22
N ASN A 120 -36.17 -3.78 -12.92
CA ASN A 120 -37.06 -3.44 -11.83
C ASN A 120 -36.61 -2.18 -11.07
N LEU A 121 -35.87 -1.30 -11.74
CA LEU A 121 -35.38 -0.08 -11.11
C LEU A 121 -36.52 0.85 -10.76
N SER A 122 -36.53 1.33 -9.53
CA SER A 122 -37.52 2.26 -8.96
C SER A 122 -36.92 2.89 -7.71
N GLU A 123 -37.46 4.00 -7.23
CA GLU A 123 -37.05 4.61 -5.96
C GLU A 123 -37.07 3.62 -4.79
N ALA A 124 -38.07 2.75 -4.75
CA ALA A 124 -38.19 1.73 -3.71
C ALA A 124 -37.10 0.67 -3.82
N SER A 125 -36.75 0.23 -5.04
CA SER A 125 -35.66 -0.74 -5.24
C SER A 125 -34.27 -0.11 -4.99
N VAL A 126 -34.05 1.15 -5.32
CA VAL A 126 -32.83 1.91 -4.96
C VAL A 126 -32.68 1.98 -3.44
N ARG A 127 -33.74 2.27 -2.69
CA ARG A 127 -33.71 2.27 -1.22
C ARG A 127 -33.37 0.89 -0.65
N LYS A 128 -33.91 -0.18 -1.22
CA LYS A 128 -33.57 -1.57 -0.84
C LYS A 128 -32.11 -1.90 -1.17
N PHE A 129 -31.62 -1.48 -2.33
CA PHE A 129 -30.22 -1.62 -2.72
C PHE A 129 -29.31 -0.92 -1.71
N ARG A 130 -29.56 0.37 -1.41
CA ARG A 130 -28.79 1.14 -0.41
C ARG A 130 -28.81 0.46 0.97
N ARG A 131 -29.96 -0.09 1.41
CA ARG A 131 -30.04 -0.83 2.68
C ARG A 131 -29.12 -2.06 2.72
N ARG A 132 -28.96 -2.76 1.59
CA ARG A 132 -28.10 -3.95 1.47
C ARG A 132 -26.60 -3.62 1.58
N MET A 133 -26.19 -2.38 1.38
CA MET A 133 -24.80 -1.96 1.51
C MET A 133 -24.32 -1.96 2.98
N PHE A 134 -25.22 -2.07 3.96
CA PHE A 134 -24.92 -1.94 5.39
C PHE A 134 -25.33 -3.19 6.17
N SER A 135 -24.51 -3.55 7.17
CA SER A 135 -24.80 -4.68 8.08
C SER A 135 -25.86 -4.34 9.12
N SER A 136 -25.95 -3.07 9.58
CA SER A 136 -26.86 -2.65 10.65
C SER A 136 -27.87 -1.59 10.21
N ALA A 137 -28.99 -1.50 10.93
CA ALA A 137 -30.00 -0.45 10.73
C ALA A 137 -29.46 0.94 11.12
N GLY A 138 -28.65 1.02 12.17
CA GLY A 138 -28.06 2.29 12.62
C GLY A 138 -27.09 2.87 11.61
N ALA A 139 -26.18 2.04 11.03
CA ALA A 139 -25.28 2.47 9.97
C ALA A 139 -26.02 2.93 8.71
N PHE A 140 -27.10 2.23 8.34
CA PHE A 140 -27.95 2.65 7.23
C PHE A 140 -28.67 3.99 7.52
N GLN A 141 -29.14 4.22 8.75
CA GLN A 141 -29.79 5.49 9.10
C GLN A 141 -28.79 6.65 9.03
N ALA A 142 -27.58 6.48 9.57
CA ALA A 142 -26.53 7.48 9.46
C ALA A 142 -26.17 7.82 8.00
N PHE A 143 -26.17 6.83 7.11
CA PHE A 143 -26.01 7.06 5.67
C PHE A 143 -27.19 7.83 5.07
N ILE A 144 -28.44 7.54 5.46
CA ILE A 144 -29.61 8.25 4.95
C ILE A 144 -29.57 9.74 5.31
N ASP A 145 -29.04 10.09 6.48
CA ASP A 145 -28.89 11.48 6.93
C ASP A 145 -27.90 12.27 6.05
N SER A 146 -27.02 11.58 5.32
CA SER A 146 -26.07 12.13 4.34
C SER A 146 -26.20 11.45 2.96
N ALA A 147 -27.41 11.05 2.57
CA ALA A 147 -27.63 10.30 1.34
C ALA A 147 -27.22 11.09 0.08
N PRO A 148 -26.79 10.41 -0.99
CA PRO A 148 -26.54 11.03 -2.27
C PRO A 148 -27.73 11.81 -2.81
N GLN A 149 -27.48 12.99 -3.38
CA GLN A 149 -28.52 13.94 -3.85
C GLN A 149 -28.84 13.77 -5.34
N ARG A 150 -28.44 12.67 -5.94
CA ARG A 150 -28.64 12.40 -7.37
C ARG A 150 -30.11 12.09 -7.72
N SER A 151 -30.57 12.59 -8.87
CA SER A 151 -31.91 12.32 -9.38
C SER A 151 -32.07 10.85 -9.79
N PHE A 152 -33.30 10.33 -9.76
CA PHE A 152 -33.60 8.96 -10.21
C PHE A 152 -33.17 8.75 -11.67
N ALA A 153 -33.43 9.72 -12.56
CA ALA A 153 -33.03 9.64 -13.97
C ALA A 153 -31.50 9.52 -14.14
N SER A 154 -30.70 10.22 -13.31
CA SER A 154 -29.24 10.07 -13.30
C SER A 154 -28.82 8.67 -12.86
N LEU A 155 -29.45 8.12 -11.82
CA LEU A 155 -29.17 6.75 -11.35
C LEU A 155 -29.48 5.70 -12.41
N GLU A 156 -30.61 5.85 -13.11
CA GLU A 156 -31.04 4.95 -14.20
C GLU A 156 -30.05 5.01 -15.37
N SER A 157 -29.72 6.23 -15.83
CA SER A 157 -28.77 6.44 -16.93
C SER A 157 -27.40 5.84 -16.63
N GLU A 158 -26.88 6.05 -15.42
CA GLU A 158 -25.59 5.48 -15.01
C GLU A 158 -25.62 3.95 -14.95
N LEU A 159 -26.70 3.34 -14.44
CA LEU A 159 -26.84 1.88 -14.38
C LEU A 159 -26.93 1.28 -15.78
N GLN A 160 -27.63 1.94 -16.71
CA GLN A 160 -27.69 1.55 -18.13
C GLN A 160 -26.32 1.63 -18.78
N ALA A 161 -25.55 2.69 -18.49
CA ALA A 161 -24.17 2.84 -18.96
C ALA A 161 -23.30 1.66 -18.50
N PHE A 162 -23.34 1.30 -17.20
CA PHE A 162 -22.61 0.12 -16.70
C PHE A 162 -23.04 -1.17 -17.39
N GLY A 163 -24.33 -1.36 -17.68
CA GLY A 163 -24.83 -2.52 -18.43
C GLY A 163 -24.30 -2.61 -19.86
N SER A 164 -23.90 -1.49 -20.44
CA SER A 164 -23.33 -1.40 -21.78
C SER A 164 -21.81 -1.55 -21.82
N LEU A 165 -21.13 -1.38 -20.68
CA LEU A 165 -19.69 -1.54 -20.59
C LEU A 165 -19.30 -3.02 -20.64
N ARG A 166 -18.30 -3.32 -21.45
CA ARG A 166 -17.71 -4.67 -21.48
C ARG A 166 -16.99 -4.96 -20.16
N PRO A 167 -17.22 -6.11 -19.51
CA PRO A 167 -16.39 -6.57 -18.41
C PRO A 167 -14.93 -6.69 -18.86
N LEU A 168 -14.00 -6.24 -18.00
CA LEU A 168 -12.56 -6.35 -18.25
C LEU A 168 -12.03 -7.62 -17.58
N ASP A 169 -11.31 -8.42 -18.35
CA ASP A 169 -10.76 -9.68 -17.90
C ASP A 169 -9.75 -9.46 -16.74
N PRO A 170 -9.99 -10.03 -15.55
CA PRO A 170 -9.05 -9.92 -14.44
C PRO A 170 -7.64 -10.42 -14.75
N ASP A 171 -7.48 -11.45 -15.60
CA ASP A 171 -6.16 -11.96 -15.96
C ASP A 171 -5.32 -10.92 -16.73
N CYS A 172 -5.97 -9.97 -17.43
CA CYS A 172 -5.30 -8.89 -18.14
C CYS A 172 -5.15 -7.61 -17.30
N TYR A 173 -6.14 -7.28 -16.48
CA TYR A 173 -6.27 -5.96 -15.89
C TYR A 173 -6.07 -5.91 -14.36
N ALA A 174 -6.14 -7.04 -13.66
CA ALA A 174 -5.98 -7.04 -12.21
C ALA A 174 -4.60 -6.54 -11.77
N LEU A 175 -3.55 -6.76 -12.55
CA LEU A 175 -2.19 -6.31 -12.24
C LEU A 175 -2.00 -4.78 -12.28
N LEU A 176 -2.98 -4.03 -12.76
CA LEU A 176 -3.02 -2.57 -12.60
C LEU A 176 -3.28 -2.15 -11.15
N TRP A 177 -3.72 -3.06 -10.29
CA TRP A 177 -4.06 -2.83 -8.91
C TRP A 177 -2.96 -3.35 -7.97
N ASP A 178 -2.72 -2.62 -6.89
CA ASP A 178 -1.73 -2.99 -5.87
C ASP A 178 -2.35 -3.74 -4.69
N LEU A 179 -3.67 -3.53 -4.45
CA LEU A 179 -4.38 -4.12 -3.34
C LEU A 179 -5.87 -4.22 -3.65
N ALA A 180 -6.48 -5.33 -3.29
CA ALA A 180 -7.92 -5.50 -3.26
C ALA A 180 -8.42 -5.71 -1.82
N LEU A 181 -9.45 -4.97 -1.42
CA LEU A 181 -10.12 -5.10 -0.14
C LEU A 181 -11.50 -5.73 -0.37
N ILE A 182 -11.73 -6.89 0.26
CA ILE A 182 -12.90 -7.72 0.06
C ILE A 182 -13.67 -7.78 1.38
N SER A 183 -14.84 -7.18 1.44
CA SER A 183 -15.72 -7.28 2.61
C SER A 183 -16.41 -8.63 2.65
N ALA A 184 -16.25 -9.37 3.76
CA ALA A 184 -16.83 -10.71 3.90
C ALA A 184 -18.36 -10.70 3.94
N GLU A 185 -18.97 -9.60 4.41
CA GLU A 185 -20.42 -9.42 4.48
C GLU A 185 -20.99 -8.61 3.30
N ASP A 186 -20.26 -8.51 2.19
CA ASP A 186 -20.72 -7.83 0.99
C ASP A 186 -21.92 -8.55 0.36
N ARG A 187 -23.08 -7.86 0.33
CA ARG A 187 -24.35 -8.38 -0.24
C ARG A 187 -24.64 -7.85 -1.64
N ILE A 188 -23.66 -7.16 -2.25
CA ILE A 188 -23.75 -6.59 -3.61
C ILE A 188 -22.79 -7.32 -4.53
N PHE A 189 -21.48 -7.28 -4.24
CA PHE A 189 -20.45 -8.06 -4.91
C PHE A 189 -20.13 -9.31 -4.08
N PRO A 190 -20.50 -10.52 -4.51
CA PRO A 190 -20.19 -11.73 -3.74
C PRO A 190 -18.71 -11.85 -3.41
N ALA A 191 -18.37 -12.04 -2.13
CA ALA A 191 -16.98 -12.10 -1.69
C ALA A 191 -16.17 -13.20 -2.40
N ALA A 192 -16.80 -14.34 -2.71
CA ALA A 192 -16.16 -15.43 -3.46
C ALA A 192 -15.80 -14.99 -4.90
N ASN A 193 -16.68 -14.23 -5.56
CA ASN A 193 -16.44 -13.72 -6.90
C ASN A 193 -15.31 -12.67 -6.90
N GLN A 194 -15.27 -11.83 -5.87
CA GLN A 194 -14.18 -10.87 -5.70
C GLN A 194 -12.85 -11.62 -5.47
N ALA A 195 -12.82 -12.64 -4.61
CA ALA A 195 -11.62 -13.43 -4.36
C ALA A 195 -11.09 -14.11 -5.63
N GLU A 196 -11.97 -14.62 -6.47
CA GLU A 196 -11.60 -15.22 -7.76
C GLU A 196 -11.05 -14.16 -8.73
N ALA A 197 -11.70 -12.99 -8.84
CA ALA A 197 -11.22 -11.91 -9.70
C ALA A 197 -9.84 -11.38 -9.27
N TRP A 198 -9.54 -11.36 -7.98
CA TRP A 198 -8.31 -10.83 -7.40
C TRP A 198 -7.25 -11.88 -7.07
N ARG A 199 -7.38 -13.13 -7.54
CA ARG A 199 -6.44 -14.23 -7.23
C ARG A 199 -4.97 -13.91 -7.54
N SER A 200 -4.72 -13.00 -8.48
CA SER A 200 -3.39 -12.58 -8.91
C SER A 200 -2.87 -11.31 -8.22
N VAL A 201 -3.68 -10.67 -7.38
CA VAL A 201 -3.39 -9.39 -6.71
C VAL A 201 -3.37 -9.60 -5.20
N PRO A 202 -2.50 -8.87 -4.45
CA PRO A 202 -2.60 -8.84 -3.01
C PRO A 202 -4.02 -8.50 -2.56
N SER A 203 -4.63 -9.32 -1.73
CA SER A 203 -5.98 -9.08 -1.24
C SER A 203 -6.06 -9.23 0.27
N VAL A 204 -6.92 -8.41 0.90
CA VAL A 204 -7.23 -8.46 2.32
C VAL A 204 -8.73 -8.63 2.49
N VAL A 205 -9.12 -9.68 3.20
CA VAL A 205 -10.52 -9.87 3.59
C VAL A 205 -10.79 -9.05 4.85
N LEU A 206 -11.86 -8.25 4.81
CA LEU A 206 -12.39 -7.47 5.93
C LEU A 206 -13.51 -8.28 6.59
N PRO A 207 -13.28 -8.96 7.73
CA PRO A 207 -14.13 -10.07 8.20
C PRO A 207 -15.57 -9.69 8.50
N SER A 208 -15.82 -8.48 9.00
CA SER A 208 -17.16 -8.01 9.42
C SER A 208 -17.59 -6.76 8.66
N ALA A 209 -16.93 -6.44 7.54
CA ALA A 209 -17.26 -5.25 6.77
C ALA A 209 -18.39 -5.54 5.77
N PRO A 210 -19.35 -4.62 5.62
CA PRO A 210 -20.38 -4.67 4.58
C PRO A 210 -19.86 -4.07 3.26
N HIS A 211 -20.71 -3.98 2.25
CA HIS A 211 -20.39 -3.37 0.96
C HIS A 211 -19.92 -1.91 1.05
N PHE A 212 -20.50 -1.11 1.97
CA PHE A 212 -20.03 0.23 2.31
C PHE A 212 -19.15 0.15 3.56
N PRO A 213 -17.83 0.02 3.41
CA PRO A 213 -16.92 -0.13 4.55
C PRO A 213 -16.56 1.22 5.19
N ASP A 214 -15.79 1.19 6.27
CA ASP A 214 -15.19 2.38 6.86
C ASP A 214 -14.00 2.85 6.01
N PHE A 215 -14.22 3.84 5.15
CA PHE A 215 -13.17 4.42 4.29
C PHE A 215 -12.09 5.15 5.06
N ALA A 216 -12.40 5.76 6.21
CA ALA A 216 -11.38 6.41 7.04
C ALA A 216 -10.39 5.38 7.59
N ALA A 217 -10.90 4.25 8.09
CA ALA A 217 -10.06 3.14 8.53
C ALA A 217 -9.23 2.53 7.38
N ILE A 218 -9.81 2.43 6.17
CA ILE A 218 -9.09 1.99 4.97
C ILE A 218 -7.94 2.94 4.64
N PHE A 219 -8.18 4.25 4.64
CA PHE A 219 -7.15 5.24 4.35
C PHE A 219 -6.04 5.22 5.41
N ASP A 220 -6.40 5.12 6.68
CA ASP A 220 -5.43 5.06 7.77
C ASP A 220 -4.52 3.84 7.71
N ARG A 221 -5.08 2.69 7.31
CA ARG A 221 -4.34 1.44 7.26
C ARG A 221 -3.51 1.26 5.98
N HIS A 222 -4.03 1.69 4.84
CA HIS A 222 -3.48 1.31 3.54
C HIS A 222 -2.86 2.47 2.75
N ILE A 223 -3.00 3.72 3.20
CA ILE A 223 -2.36 4.90 2.58
C ILE A 223 -1.35 5.48 3.56
N ILE A 224 -0.08 5.25 3.29
CA ILE A 224 1.04 5.67 4.16
C ILE A 224 1.35 7.14 3.87
N ASN A 225 1.43 7.95 4.93
CA ASN A 225 1.93 9.32 4.82
C ASN A 225 3.47 9.32 4.83
N LYS A 226 4.08 9.25 3.66
CA LYS A 226 5.54 9.19 3.51
C LYS A 226 6.28 10.41 4.07
N GLN A 227 5.65 11.60 4.09
CA GLN A 227 6.25 12.78 4.75
C GLN A 227 6.33 12.60 6.26
N LEU A 228 5.27 12.04 6.86
CA LEU A 228 5.28 11.73 8.28
C LEU A 228 6.34 10.66 8.59
N VAL A 229 6.45 9.63 7.76
CA VAL A 229 7.49 8.60 7.86
C VAL A 229 8.87 9.26 7.84
N ALA A 230 9.17 10.09 6.83
CA ALA A 230 10.44 10.82 6.72
C ALA A 230 10.71 11.69 7.95
N ALA A 231 9.71 12.46 8.42
CA ALA A 231 9.85 13.34 9.59
C ALA A 231 10.12 12.55 10.88
N ARG A 232 9.47 11.39 11.06
CA ARG A 232 9.65 10.53 12.26
C ARG A 232 11.04 9.88 12.27
N PHE A 233 11.50 9.36 11.14
CA PHE A 233 12.86 8.80 11.05
C PHE A 233 13.93 9.89 11.21
N ALA A 234 13.77 11.06 10.60
CA ALA A 234 14.67 12.19 10.79
C ALA A 234 14.75 12.60 12.27
N SER A 235 13.61 12.68 12.97
CA SER A 235 13.59 13.03 14.42
C SER A 235 14.16 11.95 15.33
N ALA A 236 14.11 10.68 14.91
CA ALA A 236 14.68 9.56 15.66
C ALA A 236 16.17 9.31 15.37
N SER A 237 16.76 9.98 14.37
CA SER A 237 18.12 9.71 13.86
C SER A 237 19.20 9.64 14.97
N ALA A 238 19.16 10.57 15.94
CA ALA A 238 20.11 10.62 17.05
C ALA A 238 19.97 9.46 18.07
N THR A 239 18.83 8.82 18.14
CA THR A 239 18.52 7.74 19.10
C THR A 239 18.42 6.38 18.46
N TYR A 240 18.17 6.32 17.16
CA TYR A 240 17.92 5.09 16.39
C TYR A 240 19.00 4.03 16.60
N ALA A 241 20.27 4.39 16.37
CA ALA A 241 21.38 3.45 16.48
C ALA A 241 21.55 2.80 17.88
N LYS A 242 21.03 3.45 18.94
CA LYS A 242 21.11 2.95 20.33
C LYS A 242 19.94 2.03 20.72
N HIS A 243 18.89 1.98 19.90
CA HIS A 243 17.66 1.27 20.23
C HIS A 243 17.21 0.32 19.11
N ALA A 244 17.94 0.24 18.01
CA ALA A 244 17.60 -0.54 16.82
C ALA A 244 18.29 -1.91 16.81
N ASP A 245 18.31 -2.63 17.96
CA ASP A 245 19.00 -3.92 18.09
C ASP A 245 18.44 -4.94 17.08
N VAL A 246 17.12 -5.09 17.00
CA VAL A 246 16.46 -5.98 16.04
C VAL A 246 16.80 -5.62 14.60
N GLN A 247 16.77 -4.32 14.25
CA GLN A 247 17.11 -3.85 12.91
C GLN A 247 18.58 -4.09 12.57
N THR A 248 19.46 -4.00 13.58
CA THR A 248 20.90 -4.30 13.43
C THR A 248 21.12 -5.78 13.15
N ASP A 249 20.44 -6.66 13.87
CA ASP A 249 20.54 -8.11 13.66
C ASP A 249 19.95 -8.51 12.31
N VAL A 250 18.84 -7.89 11.91
CA VAL A 250 18.23 -8.06 10.58
C VAL A 250 19.21 -7.62 9.48
N ALA A 251 19.85 -6.47 9.61
CA ALA A 251 20.82 -5.97 8.64
C ALA A 251 22.04 -6.90 8.54
N ARG A 252 22.57 -7.38 9.69
CA ARG A 252 23.70 -8.33 9.72
C ARG A 252 23.35 -9.62 9.01
N LYS A 253 22.22 -10.22 9.33
CA LYS A 253 21.77 -11.47 8.70
C LYS A 253 21.54 -11.29 7.20
N LEU A 254 20.96 -10.16 6.77
CA LEU A 254 20.81 -9.86 5.35
C LEU A 254 22.17 -9.81 4.64
N TRP A 255 23.15 -9.13 5.25
CA TRP A 255 24.49 -9.04 4.67
C TRP A 255 25.17 -10.40 4.61
N ASP A 256 25.09 -11.23 5.66
CA ASP A 256 25.68 -12.57 5.68
C ASP A 256 25.10 -13.47 4.57
N LEU A 257 23.78 -13.46 4.38
CA LEU A 257 23.12 -14.17 3.28
C LEU A 257 23.60 -13.65 1.91
N THR A 258 23.68 -12.33 1.76
CA THR A 258 24.14 -11.68 0.52
C THR A 258 25.58 -12.02 0.19
N ALA A 259 26.48 -11.89 1.15
CA ALA A 259 27.91 -12.21 0.99
C ALA A 259 28.13 -13.66 0.57
N ASN A 260 27.39 -14.59 1.18
CA ASN A 260 27.42 -16.00 0.80
C ASN A 260 26.99 -16.21 -0.66
N ARG A 261 25.94 -15.49 -1.13
CA ARG A 261 25.49 -15.59 -2.52
C ARG A 261 26.46 -14.97 -3.51
N LEU A 262 27.04 -13.81 -3.17
CA LEU A 262 28.09 -13.18 -3.99
C LEU A 262 29.29 -14.11 -4.13
N SER A 263 29.75 -14.70 -3.03
CA SER A 263 30.89 -15.64 -3.02
C SER A 263 30.61 -16.91 -3.83
N ALA A 264 29.44 -17.53 -3.61
CA ALA A 264 29.03 -18.75 -4.30
C ALA A 264 28.90 -18.58 -5.83
N ARG A 265 28.62 -17.36 -6.28
CA ARG A 265 28.51 -17.01 -7.71
C ARG A 265 29.78 -16.38 -8.28
N GLY A 266 30.82 -16.13 -7.48
CA GLY A 266 32.04 -15.43 -7.90
C GLY A 266 31.76 -14.00 -8.37
N LEU A 267 30.76 -13.32 -7.81
CA LEU A 267 30.34 -11.99 -8.24
C LEU A 267 31.11 -10.90 -7.48
N SER A 268 31.55 -9.89 -8.24
CA SER A 268 32.17 -8.68 -7.71
C SER A 268 31.37 -7.47 -8.22
N PRO A 269 30.41 -6.95 -7.44
CA PRO A 269 29.59 -5.83 -7.86
C PRO A 269 30.44 -4.58 -8.11
N SER A 270 30.19 -3.85 -9.21
CA SER A 270 30.84 -2.57 -9.48
C SER A 270 29.96 -1.39 -9.10
N ARG A 271 28.63 -1.57 -9.15
CA ARG A 271 27.65 -0.55 -8.77
C ARG A 271 26.65 -1.11 -7.77
N ILE A 272 26.61 -0.48 -6.61
CA ILE A 272 25.76 -0.85 -5.47
C ILE A 272 24.73 0.26 -5.25
N LEU A 273 23.48 -0.12 -5.01
CA LEU A 273 22.41 0.77 -4.57
C LEU A 273 21.90 0.29 -3.22
N GLU A 274 22.01 1.12 -2.19
CA GLU A 274 21.35 0.89 -0.91
C GLU A 274 20.11 1.77 -0.79
N VAL A 275 18.98 1.17 -0.42
CA VAL A 275 17.68 1.83 -0.25
C VAL A 275 17.27 1.81 1.22
N GLY A 276 17.08 3.00 1.79
CA GLY A 276 16.74 3.19 3.21
C GLY A 276 17.97 3.10 4.11
N VAL A 277 18.94 3.98 3.86
CA VAL A 277 20.24 4.01 4.55
C VAL A 277 20.11 4.21 6.05
N GLY A 278 19.17 5.09 6.48
CA GLY A 278 18.94 5.40 7.88
C GLY A 278 20.21 5.82 8.61
N SER A 279 20.56 5.09 9.69
CA SER A 279 21.80 5.34 10.45
C SER A 279 23.06 4.82 9.78
N GLY A 280 22.99 4.17 8.63
CA GLY A 280 24.14 3.55 7.96
C GLY A 280 24.52 2.18 8.53
N THR A 281 23.63 1.55 9.27
CA THR A 281 23.89 0.24 9.90
C THR A 281 24.26 -0.82 8.86
N LEU A 282 23.46 -0.96 7.78
CA LEU A 282 23.75 -1.90 6.71
C LEU A 282 25.00 -1.46 5.93
N THR A 283 25.12 -0.16 5.61
CA THR A 283 26.31 0.40 4.94
C THR A 283 27.61 0.01 5.64
N SER A 284 27.64 0.12 6.97
CA SER A 284 28.83 -0.20 7.77
C SER A 284 29.25 -1.67 7.69
N LEU A 285 28.32 -2.58 7.41
CA LEU A 285 28.58 -4.02 7.31
C LEU A 285 29.18 -4.40 5.96
N TYR A 286 28.66 -3.86 4.85
CA TYR A 286 29.11 -4.28 3.53
C TYR A 286 30.22 -3.42 2.93
N ALA A 287 30.26 -2.12 3.26
CA ALA A 287 31.18 -1.19 2.60
C ALA A 287 32.66 -1.55 2.72
N PRO A 288 33.18 -2.08 3.86
CA PRO A 288 34.56 -2.52 3.94
C PRO A 288 34.94 -3.61 2.93
N ALA A 289 33.99 -4.49 2.58
CA ALA A 289 34.18 -5.57 1.60
C ALA A 289 34.00 -5.10 0.15
N MET A 290 33.48 -3.89 -0.07
CA MET A 290 33.10 -3.33 -1.38
C MET A 290 33.99 -2.13 -1.77
N ALA A 291 35.25 -2.13 -1.37
CA ALA A 291 36.20 -1.06 -1.71
C ALA A 291 36.36 -0.95 -3.23
N GLY A 292 36.25 0.27 -3.76
CA GLY A 292 36.34 0.56 -5.20
C GLY A 292 35.03 0.45 -5.98
N CYS A 293 33.94 0.03 -5.35
CA CYS A 293 32.62 0.05 -5.97
C CYS A 293 32.03 1.48 -5.98
N HIS A 294 31.19 1.77 -6.98
CA HIS A 294 30.33 2.94 -6.94
C HIS A 294 29.12 2.63 -6.06
N ILE A 295 28.91 3.42 -5.02
CA ILE A 295 27.85 3.21 -4.04
C ILE A 295 26.88 4.39 -4.08
N ASP A 296 25.63 4.13 -4.45
CA ASP A 296 24.50 5.07 -4.35
C ASP A 296 23.71 4.75 -3.09
N LEU A 297 23.50 5.75 -2.25
CA LEU A 297 22.79 5.65 -0.97
C LEU A 297 21.50 6.47 -1.04
N TRP A 298 20.35 5.81 -0.97
CA TRP A 298 19.05 6.47 -1.06
C TRP A 298 18.27 6.40 0.25
N ASP A 299 17.71 7.54 0.66
CA ASP A 299 16.77 7.60 1.79
C ASP A 299 15.68 8.63 1.52
N ILE A 300 14.49 8.42 2.10
CA ILE A 300 13.38 9.36 2.00
C ILE A 300 13.60 10.61 2.88
N ALA A 301 14.42 10.48 3.93
CA ALA A 301 14.77 11.56 4.85
C ALA A 301 16.20 12.04 4.59
N PRO A 302 16.52 13.33 4.83
CA PRO A 302 17.88 13.81 4.86
C PRO A 302 18.56 13.30 6.14
N VAL A 303 19.05 12.06 6.08
CA VAL A 303 19.72 11.42 7.22
C VAL A 303 21.23 11.70 7.17
N SER A 304 21.83 11.81 8.37
CA SER A 304 23.27 11.81 8.52
C SER A 304 23.66 10.44 9.08
N PRO A 305 24.21 9.53 8.26
CA PRO A 305 24.67 8.25 8.75
C PRO A 305 25.63 8.40 9.92
N SER A 306 25.49 7.58 10.94
CA SER A 306 26.40 7.57 12.10
C SER A 306 27.74 6.89 11.78
N CYS A 307 27.83 6.20 10.64
CA CYS A 307 29.06 5.62 10.11
C CYS A 307 29.75 6.59 9.14
N ALA A 308 31.06 6.48 9.00
CA ALA A 308 31.79 7.12 7.91
C ALA A 308 31.29 6.55 6.57
N LEU A 309 30.85 7.42 5.67
CA LEU A 309 30.45 6.99 4.33
C LEU A 309 31.70 6.49 3.58
N PRO A 310 31.55 5.44 2.75
CA PRO A 310 32.63 4.99 1.89
C PRO A 310 33.10 6.12 0.97
N ALA A 311 34.42 6.18 0.71
CA ALA A 311 34.97 7.17 -0.22
C ALA A 311 34.31 6.98 -1.61
N GLY A 312 33.77 8.07 -2.17
CA GLY A 312 33.10 8.04 -3.47
C GLY A 312 31.62 7.59 -3.43
N ALA A 313 31.05 7.36 -2.25
CA ALA A 313 29.61 7.12 -2.14
C ALA A 313 28.80 8.40 -2.38
N SER A 314 27.70 8.29 -3.09
CA SER A 314 26.75 9.37 -3.36
C SER A 314 25.48 9.17 -2.52
N PHE A 315 25.05 10.22 -1.80
CA PHE A 315 23.80 10.17 -1.02
C PHE A 315 22.71 11.00 -1.70
N HIS A 316 21.52 10.42 -1.81
CA HIS A 316 20.35 11.04 -2.44
C HIS A 316 19.14 10.98 -1.51
N THR A 317 18.55 12.13 -1.22
CA THR A 317 17.23 12.18 -0.55
C THR A 317 16.14 12.04 -1.60
N CYS A 318 15.50 10.88 -1.65
CA CYS A 318 14.46 10.57 -2.63
C CYS A 318 13.49 9.50 -2.12
N ASP A 319 12.30 9.46 -2.72
CA ASP A 319 11.40 8.32 -2.60
C ASP A 319 11.88 7.21 -3.54
N ALA A 320 12.48 6.18 -2.98
CA ALA A 320 13.07 5.08 -3.75
C ALA A 320 12.04 4.31 -4.58
N GLU A 321 10.78 4.26 -4.13
CA GLU A 321 9.69 3.60 -4.87
C GLU A 321 9.40 4.30 -6.22
N VAL A 322 9.57 5.62 -6.25
CA VAL A 322 9.45 6.43 -7.47
C VAL A 322 10.78 6.45 -8.22
N ALA A 323 11.88 6.74 -7.53
CA ALA A 323 13.19 6.95 -8.15
C ALA A 323 13.71 5.71 -8.89
N VAL A 324 13.40 4.50 -8.42
CA VAL A 324 13.81 3.24 -9.08
C VAL A 324 13.30 3.13 -10.52
N THR A 325 12.16 3.74 -10.82
CA THR A 325 11.58 3.71 -12.17
C THR A 325 12.39 4.50 -13.20
N SER A 326 13.17 5.47 -12.75
CA SER A 326 14.01 6.32 -13.60
C SER A 326 15.43 5.77 -13.80
N LEU A 327 15.82 4.71 -13.10
CA LEU A 327 17.12 4.10 -13.30
C LEU A 327 17.23 3.44 -14.69
N PRO A 328 18.40 3.51 -15.35
CA PRO A 328 18.61 2.77 -16.59
C PRO A 328 18.45 1.26 -16.38
N ALA A 329 18.01 0.56 -17.41
CA ALA A 329 17.97 -0.90 -17.39
C ALA A 329 19.38 -1.48 -17.21
N GLY A 330 19.50 -2.55 -16.41
CA GLY A 330 20.76 -3.25 -16.18
C GLY A 330 21.85 -2.41 -15.49
N SER A 331 21.47 -1.35 -14.77
CA SER A 331 22.42 -0.39 -14.22
C SER A 331 22.92 -0.70 -12.80
N VAL A 332 22.33 -1.67 -12.10
CA VAL A 332 22.67 -1.99 -10.70
C VAL A 332 23.13 -3.46 -10.60
N ASN A 333 24.34 -3.68 -10.06
CA ASN A 333 24.84 -5.04 -9.83
C ASN A 333 24.40 -5.62 -8.49
N LEU A 334 24.29 -4.78 -7.45
CA LEU A 334 23.84 -5.17 -6.13
C LEU A 334 22.89 -4.12 -5.57
N LEU A 335 21.67 -4.51 -5.26
CA LEU A 335 20.73 -3.68 -4.53
C LEU A 335 20.56 -4.25 -3.12
N LEU A 336 20.66 -3.38 -2.13
CA LEU A 336 20.52 -3.71 -0.71
C LEU A 336 19.41 -2.87 -0.08
N SER A 337 18.56 -3.48 0.74
CA SER A 337 17.57 -2.74 1.53
C SER A 337 17.21 -3.50 2.80
N ALA A 338 17.33 -2.87 3.96
CA ALA A 338 16.97 -3.46 5.24
C ALA A 338 15.95 -2.59 5.97
N SER A 339 14.87 -3.21 6.46
CA SER A 339 13.83 -2.59 7.29
C SER A 339 13.19 -1.33 6.67
N THR A 340 13.05 -1.29 5.33
CA THR A 340 12.60 -0.09 4.60
C THR A 340 11.34 -0.32 3.79
N ILE A 341 11.29 -1.36 2.94
CA ILE A 341 10.25 -1.49 1.90
C ILE A 341 8.83 -1.72 2.45
N GLN A 342 8.66 -2.07 3.72
CA GLN A 342 7.34 -2.10 4.37
C GLN A 342 6.68 -0.71 4.47
N TRP A 343 7.44 0.37 4.27
CA TRP A 343 6.96 1.75 4.23
C TRP A 343 6.60 2.23 2.82
N PHE A 344 6.69 1.36 1.82
CA PHE A 344 6.31 1.67 0.45
C PHE A 344 4.79 1.53 0.26
N HIS A 345 4.24 2.28 -0.67
CA HIS A 345 2.84 2.14 -1.08
C HIS A 345 2.59 0.81 -1.79
N SER A 346 3.51 0.40 -2.66
CA SER A 346 3.43 -0.84 -3.42
C SER A 346 4.78 -1.58 -3.45
N PRO A 347 5.16 -2.27 -2.34
CA PRO A 347 6.41 -3.03 -2.28
C PRO A 347 6.57 -4.02 -3.43
N SER A 348 5.48 -4.65 -3.87
CA SER A 348 5.49 -5.60 -5.00
C SER A 348 5.85 -4.94 -6.33
N ARG A 349 5.38 -3.71 -6.59
CA ARG A 349 5.79 -2.95 -7.80
C ARG A 349 7.26 -2.56 -7.74
N PHE A 350 7.74 -2.16 -6.57
CA PHE A 350 9.18 -1.90 -6.39
C PHE A 350 10.00 -3.15 -6.76
N VAL A 351 9.63 -4.33 -6.23
CA VAL A 351 10.29 -5.59 -6.58
C VAL A 351 10.18 -5.89 -8.07
N SER A 352 9.03 -5.69 -8.69
CA SER A 352 8.88 -5.87 -10.14
C SER A 352 9.80 -4.95 -10.96
N ALA A 353 10.02 -3.71 -10.51
CA ALA A 353 10.91 -2.78 -11.19
C ALA A 353 12.39 -3.27 -11.18
N LEU A 354 12.78 -4.07 -10.18
CA LEU A 354 14.13 -4.63 -10.07
C LEU A 354 14.48 -5.57 -11.22
N GLY A 355 13.50 -6.25 -11.83
CA GLY A 355 13.73 -7.09 -13.00
C GLY A 355 14.35 -6.32 -14.18
N ARG A 356 13.98 -5.04 -14.33
CA ARG A 356 14.58 -4.15 -15.34
C ARG A 356 15.89 -3.53 -14.90
N VAL A 357 16.00 -3.16 -13.61
CA VAL A 357 17.10 -2.34 -13.08
C VAL A 357 18.37 -3.16 -12.82
N LEU A 358 18.19 -4.40 -12.39
CA LEU A 358 19.35 -5.27 -12.12
C LEU A 358 20.06 -5.65 -13.40
N ALA A 359 21.38 -5.52 -13.37
CA ALA A 359 22.26 -6.01 -14.44
C ALA A 359 22.15 -7.54 -14.57
N PRO A 360 22.46 -8.11 -15.76
CA PRO A 360 22.64 -9.55 -15.88
C PRO A 360 23.60 -10.10 -14.80
N GLY A 361 23.18 -11.14 -14.09
CA GLY A 361 23.88 -11.68 -12.92
C GLY A 361 23.76 -10.84 -11.65
N GLY A 362 23.09 -9.69 -11.69
CA GLY A 362 22.90 -8.80 -10.53
C GLY A 362 22.01 -9.42 -9.44
N ILE A 363 22.21 -8.96 -8.21
CA ILE A 363 21.49 -9.44 -7.01
C ILE A 363 20.74 -8.29 -6.35
N ALA A 364 19.51 -8.54 -5.89
CA ALA A 364 18.81 -7.71 -4.92
C ALA A 364 18.63 -8.48 -3.61
N ALA A 365 19.05 -7.90 -2.51
CA ALA A 365 18.89 -8.45 -1.18
C ALA A 365 18.02 -7.52 -0.33
N LEU A 366 16.87 -8.01 0.06
CA LEU A 366 15.82 -7.25 0.74
C LEU A 366 15.52 -7.90 2.10
N ALA A 367 15.55 -7.12 3.17
CA ALA A 367 14.97 -7.51 4.45
C ALA A 367 13.85 -6.54 4.81
N PHE A 368 12.68 -7.07 5.11
CA PHE A 368 11.50 -6.29 5.46
C PHE A 368 10.68 -7.00 6.54
N TYR A 369 9.71 -6.30 7.11
CA TYR A 369 8.82 -6.94 8.07
C TYR A 369 7.55 -7.43 7.37
N GLY A 370 7.15 -8.66 7.69
CA GLY A 370 5.98 -9.34 7.17
C GLY A 370 4.76 -9.26 8.10
N PRO A 371 3.64 -9.88 7.69
CA PRO A 371 2.40 -9.93 8.45
C PRO A 371 2.60 -10.45 9.88
N GLY A 372 1.83 -9.92 10.84
CA GLY A 372 1.95 -10.26 12.27
C GLY A 372 3.01 -9.45 13.02
N THR A 373 3.82 -8.64 12.34
CA THR A 373 4.70 -7.68 13.03
C THR A 373 3.87 -6.70 13.84
N PHE A 374 4.22 -6.52 15.12
CA PHE A 374 3.50 -5.70 16.09
C PHE A 374 2.03 -6.09 16.27
N SER A 375 1.74 -7.40 16.25
CA SER A 375 0.39 -7.94 16.48
C SER A 375 -0.20 -7.46 17.81
N GLU A 376 0.63 -7.19 18.81
CA GLU A 376 0.24 -6.65 20.12
C GLU A 376 -0.34 -5.23 19.99
N ILE A 377 0.23 -4.40 19.11
CA ILE A 377 -0.29 -3.05 18.82
C ILE A 377 -1.61 -3.16 18.07
N GLU A 378 -1.68 -4.04 17.06
CA GLU A 378 -2.90 -4.27 16.30
C GLU A 378 -4.03 -4.77 17.19
N ALA A 379 -3.77 -5.72 18.07
CA ALA A 379 -4.74 -6.24 19.03
C ALA A 379 -5.25 -5.14 20.00
N ALA A 380 -4.36 -4.27 20.47
CA ALA A 380 -4.71 -3.21 21.42
C ALA A 380 -5.43 -2.01 20.78
N THR A 381 -5.12 -1.68 19.52
CA THR A 381 -5.57 -0.42 18.88
C THR A 381 -6.48 -0.63 17.68
N GLY A 382 -6.45 -1.82 17.07
CA GLY A 382 -7.03 -2.09 15.76
C GLY A 382 -6.21 -1.47 14.60
N ARG A 383 -5.03 -0.92 14.86
CA ARG A 383 -4.17 -0.25 13.85
C ARG A 383 -2.90 -1.06 13.60
N SER A 384 -2.55 -1.22 12.34
CA SER A 384 -1.33 -1.89 11.88
C SER A 384 -0.93 -1.35 10.52
N LEU A 385 0.32 -1.49 10.13
CA LEU A 385 0.72 -1.36 8.73
C LEU A 385 0.17 -2.53 7.91
N SER A 386 0.00 -2.28 6.61
CA SER A 386 -0.25 -3.34 5.63
C SER A 386 1.10 -3.97 5.25
N TYR A 387 1.63 -4.82 6.12
CA TYR A 387 2.92 -5.48 5.90
C TYR A 387 2.89 -6.37 4.64
N PRO A 388 3.93 -6.30 3.78
CA PRO A 388 3.99 -7.13 2.57
C PRO A 388 4.12 -8.61 2.92
N SER A 389 3.32 -9.45 2.25
CA SER A 389 3.42 -10.91 2.38
C SER A 389 4.61 -11.44 1.58
N PRO A 390 5.41 -12.39 2.12
CA PRO A 390 6.48 -13.05 1.37
C PRO A 390 6.03 -13.60 0.02
N ASP A 391 4.90 -14.30 -0.02
CA ASP A 391 4.36 -14.90 -1.26
C ASP A 391 4.04 -13.86 -2.34
N VAL A 392 3.54 -12.69 -1.94
CA VAL A 392 3.28 -11.58 -2.86
C VAL A 392 4.58 -11.06 -3.47
N MET A 393 5.62 -10.91 -2.63
CA MET A 393 6.92 -10.41 -3.06
C MET A 393 7.65 -11.41 -3.98
N VAL A 394 7.56 -12.71 -3.66
CA VAL A 394 8.07 -13.80 -4.51
C VAL A 394 7.39 -13.78 -5.88
N ARG A 395 6.05 -13.77 -5.92
CA ARG A 395 5.33 -13.71 -7.21
C ARG A 395 5.65 -12.45 -8.01
N ALA A 396 5.86 -11.32 -7.36
CA ALA A 396 6.23 -10.08 -8.05
C ALA A 396 7.63 -10.19 -8.68
N ALA A 397 8.58 -10.80 -8.00
CA ALA A 397 9.93 -11.07 -8.51
C ALA A 397 9.90 -12.02 -9.71
N GLU A 398 9.24 -13.16 -9.58
CA GLU A 398 9.14 -14.19 -10.63
C GLU A 398 8.48 -13.64 -11.91
N ARG A 399 7.41 -12.85 -11.78
CA ARG A 399 6.75 -12.20 -12.92
C ARG A 399 7.62 -11.19 -13.65
N SER A 400 8.58 -10.59 -12.95
CA SER A 400 9.53 -9.65 -13.54
C SER A 400 10.80 -10.32 -14.09
N GLY A 401 10.83 -11.66 -14.13
CA GLY A 401 11.94 -12.46 -14.66
C GLY A 401 13.08 -12.66 -13.66
N LEU A 402 12.89 -12.33 -12.38
CA LEU A 402 13.90 -12.58 -11.35
C LEU A 402 13.76 -13.98 -10.76
N THR A 403 14.90 -14.59 -10.48
CA THR A 403 14.99 -15.85 -9.74
C THR A 403 15.03 -15.57 -8.24
N VAL A 404 14.16 -16.21 -7.48
CA VAL A 404 14.22 -16.18 -6.00
C VAL A 404 15.24 -17.21 -5.53
N THR A 405 16.35 -16.74 -4.98
CA THR A 405 17.40 -17.63 -4.47
C THR A 405 17.23 -17.96 -3.00
N ASP A 406 16.67 -17.04 -2.22
CA ASP A 406 16.32 -17.25 -0.81
C ASP A 406 15.02 -16.49 -0.49
N CYS A 407 14.16 -17.13 0.31
CA CYS A 407 13.03 -16.50 0.96
C CYS A 407 12.88 -17.10 2.35
N LEU A 408 13.33 -16.38 3.37
CA LEU A 408 13.34 -16.83 4.77
C LEU A 408 12.48 -15.90 5.61
N SER A 409 11.69 -16.48 6.51
CA SER A 409 10.88 -15.73 7.47
C SER A 409 11.22 -16.17 8.89
N GLU A 410 11.28 -15.22 9.80
CA GLU A 410 11.51 -15.46 11.23
C GLU A 410 10.47 -14.74 12.06
N SER A 411 10.36 -15.15 13.33
CA SER A 411 9.60 -14.42 14.33
C SER A 411 10.52 -14.13 15.51
N LEU A 412 10.76 -12.85 15.75
CA LEU A 412 11.61 -12.36 16.83
C LEU A 412 10.74 -11.68 17.87
N ARG A 413 10.93 -12.03 19.13
CA ARG A 413 10.24 -11.43 20.26
C ARG A 413 11.22 -10.57 21.04
N MET A 414 10.85 -9.32 21.28
CA MET A 414 11.59 -8.37 22.12
C MET A 414 10.79 -8.07 23.36
N ASP A 415 11.31 -8.47 24.54
CA ASP A 415 10.66 -8.28 25.82
C ASP A 415 11.00 -6.92 26.45
N PHE A 416 10.02 -6.34 27.14
CA PHE A 416 10.12 -5.05 27.82
C PHE A 416 9.61 -5.17 29.26
N PRO A 417 10.20 -4.42 30.21
CA PRO A 417 9.77 -4.46 31.62
C PRO A 417 8.34 -3.96 31.79
N ASP A 418 7.86 -3.10 30.91
CA ASP A 418 6.50 -2.57 30.94
C ASP A 418 6.10 -1.97 29.57
N VAL A 419 4.82 -1.61 29.40
CA VAL A 419 4.27 -1.01 28.20
C VAL A 419 4.91 0.33 27.86
N ARG A 420 5.35 1.11 28.85
CA ARG A 420 5.99 2.42 28.62
C ARG A 420 7.35 2.24 27.95
N ALA A 421 8.11 1.23 28.37
CA ALA A 421 9.39 0.89 27.76
C ALA A 421 9.20 0.47 26.28
N ALA A 422 8.19 -0.35 25.98
CA ALA A 422 7.84 -0.74 24.62
C ALA A 422 7.45 0.48 23.75
N LEU A 423 6.60 1.37 24.26
CA LEU A 423 6.21 2.59 23.53
C LEU A 423 7.38 3.56 23.32
N LYS A 424 8.29 3.64 24.30
CA LYS A 424 9.51 4.44 24.20
C LYS A 424 10.44 3.90 23.12
N HIS A 425 10.59 2.57 23.03
CA HIS A 425 11.34 1.90 21.97
C HIS A 425 10.78 2.24 20.58
N LEU A 426 9.47 2.13 20.36
CA LEU A 426 8.82 2.50 19.09
C LEU A 426 9.06 3.96 18.71
N LYS A 427 9.06 4.88 19.70
CA LYS A 427 9.36 6.29 19.48
C LYS A 427 10.82 6.50 19.06
N TYR A 428 11.76 5.83 19.72
CA TYR A 428 13.19 6.00 19.47
C TYR A 428 13.66 5.35 18.17
N THR A 429 12.92 4.37 17.67
CA THR A 429 13.16 3.72 16.37
C THR A 429 12.34 4.33 15.23
N GLY A 430 11.56 5.40 15.47
CA GLY A 430 10.78 6.08 14.44
C GLY A 430 9.56 5.31 13.93
N VAL A 431 9.29 4.12 14.48
CA VAL A 431 8.23 3.21 14.00
C VAL A 431 6.81 3.68 14.41
N ASN A 432 6.70 4.77 15.17
CA ASN A 432 5.43 5.35 15.58
C ASN A 432 4.72 6.20 14.50
N ALA A 433 5.14 6.10 13.24
CA ALA A 433 4.55 6.84 12.09
C ALA A 433 3.15 6.32 11.67
N LEU A 434 2.45 5.58 12.53
CA LEU A 434 1.13 4.99 12.25
C LEU A 434 -0.04 5.95 12.46
N SER A 435 0.17 7.16 12.96
CA SER A 435 -0.89 8.15 13.19
C SER A 435 -0.49 9.51 12.65
N ASP A 436 -1.33 10.04 11.77
CA ASP A 436 -1.16 11.35 11.13
C ASP A 436 -1.63 12.53 12.01
N ASP A 437 -2.37 12.25 13.12
CA ASP A 437 -2.95 13.25 14.01
C ASP A 437 -2.39 13.07 15.43
N ASP A 438 -1.86 14.15 16.03
CA ASP A 438 -1.33 14.17 17.38
C ASP A 438 -2.41 13.89 18.46
N ALA A 439 -3.67 14.25 18.22
CA ALA A 439 -4.78 13.95 19.11
C ALA A 439 -5.16 12.48 19.03
N ALA A 440 -5.23 11.93 17.81
CA ALA A 440 -5.42 10.50 17.57
C ALA A 440 -4.24 9.67 18.07
N ALA A 441 -3.00 10.17 17.96
CA ALA A 441 -1.81 9.54 18.51
C ALA A 441 -1.85 9.48 20.04
N ARG A 442 -2.27 10.56 20.73
CA ARG A 442 -2.46 10.57 22.19
C ARG A 442 -3.56 9.62 22.64
N SER A 443 -4.70 9.62 21.94
CA SER A 443 -5.80 8.70 22.22
C SER A 443 -5.39 7.25 22.04
N ALA A 444 -4.65 6.95 20.94
CA ALA A 444 -4.09 5.63 20.70
C ALA A 444 -3.08 5.21 21.76
N ALA A 445 -2.22 6.12 22.23
CA ALA A 445 -1.27 5.85 23.30
C ALA A 445 -1.98 5.52 24.65
N ILE A 446 -3.06 6.25 24.97
CA ILE A 446 -3.87 5.96 26.17
C ILE A 446 -4.56 4.59 26.03
N LYS A 447 -5.12 4.30 24.85
CA LYS A 447 -5.75 3.00 24.57
C LYS A 447 -4.71 1.88 24.64
N LEU A 448 -3.53 2.08 24.04
CA LEU A 448 -2.40 1.15 24.14
C LEU A 448 -2.04 0.85 25.57
N MET A 449 -1.84 1.87 26.43
CA MET A 449 -1.49 1.68 27.84
C MET A 449 -2.53 0.89 28.63
N ARG A 450 -3.80 0.89 28.21
CA ARG A 450 -4.90 0.19 28.89
C ARG A 450 -5.15 -1.22 28.37
N SER A 451 -4.89 -1.46 27.08
CA SER A 451 -5.29 -2.68 26.38
C SER A 451 -4.10 -3.50 25.86
N PHE A 452 -2.86 -3.03 26.13
CA PHE A 452 -1.67 -3.74 25.67
C PHE A 452 -1.54 -5.08 26.43
N PRO A 453 -1.24 -6.18 25.73
CA PRO A 453 -1.04 -7.47 26.38
C PRO A 453 0.14 -7.41 27.36
N VAL A 454 -0.12 -7.70 28.63
CA VAL A 454 0.90 -7.77 29.67
C VAL A 454 0.93 -9.16 30.31
N GLN A 455 2.11 -9.59 30.69
CA GLN A 455 2.32 -10.82 31.46
C GLN A 455 1.95 -10.62 32.94
N PRO A 456 1.77 -11.69 33.75
CA PRO A 456 1.44 -11.57 35.15
C PRO A 456 2.45 -10.77 35.99
N ASP A 457 3.71 -10.69 35.54
CA ASP A 457 4.79 -9.91 36.19
C ASP A 457 4.83 -8.43 35.74
N GLY A 458 3.89 -8.00 34.87
CA GLY A 458 3.82 -6.65 34.33
C GLY A 458 4.68 -6.44 33.09
N SER A 459 5.51 -7.41 32.70
CA SER A 459 6.30 -7.34 31.47
C SER A 459 5.44 -7.44 30.20
N THR A 460 5.96 -7.00 29.07
CA THR A 460 5.31 -7.07 27.76
C THR A 460 6.33 -7.35 26.67
N ALA A 461 5.85 -7.59 25.45
CA ALA A 461 6.71 -7.83 24.31
C ALA A 461 6.20 -7.15 23.04
N LEU A 462 7.10 -6.99 22.09
CA LEU A 462 6.81 -6.68 20.69
C LEU A 462 7.30 -7.81 19.79
N THR A 463 6.45 -8.26 18.91
CA THR A 463 6.79 -9.28 17.90
C THR A 463 7.22 -8.61 16.61
N TYR A 464 8.37 -9.04 16.07
CA TYR A 464 8.89 -8.68 14.77
C TYR A 464 8.94 -9.92 13.89
N ASN A 465 8.44 -9.84 12.66
CA ASN A 465 8.49 -10.93 11.69
C ASN A 465 9.34 -10.52 10.47
N PRO A 466 10.69 -10.52 10.59
CA PRO A 466 11.54 -10.19 9.47
C PRO A 466 11.46 -11.27 8.38
N VAL A 467 11.47 -10.80 7.14
CA VAL A 467 11.54 -11.61 5.91
C VAL A 467 12.80 -11.20 5.16
N TYR A 468 13.57 -12.20 4.74
CA TYR A 468 14.77 -12.02 3.93
C TYR A 468 14.49 -12.60 2.54
N LEU A 469 14.63 -11.78 1.53
CA LEU A 469 14.37 -12.14 0.14
C LEU A 469 15.60 -11.80 -0.71
N ILE A 470 16.24 -12.81 -1.26
CA ILE A 470 17.38 -12.65 -2.17
C ILE A 470 16.93 -13.01 -3.59
N LEU A 471 17.11 -12.08 -4.50
CA LEU A 471 16.69 -12.17 -5.88
C LEU A 471 17.92 -12.08 -6.80
N ALA A 472 17.90 -12.80 -7.91
CA ALA A 472 18.93 -12.73 -8.93
C ALA A 472 18.33 -12.48 -10.32
N ASN A 473 19.01 -11.67 -11.11
CA ASN A 473 18.74 -11.53 -12.54
C ASN A 473 19.60 -12.54 -13.30
N ASP A 474 19.08 -13.74 -13.53
CA ASP A 474 19.77 -14.83 -14.23
C ASP A 474 19.63 -14.76 -15.76
N ILE A 475 19.08 -13.67 -16.32
CA ILE A 475 19.02 -13.45 -17.75
C ILE A 475 20.45 -13.18 -18.22
N ILE A 476 20.93 -14.03 -19.15
CA ILE A 476 22.26 -13.97 -19.75
C ILE A 476 22.23 -13.01 -20.94
#